data_050925f62f78ec22540fe9bff3fd809c
#
_entry.id   050925f62f78ec22540fe9bff3fd809c
#
_cell.length_a   1.000
_cell.length_b   1.000
_cell.length_c   1.000
_cell.angle_alpha   90.00
_cell.angle_beta   90.00
_cell.angle_gamma   90.00
#
_symmetry.space_group_name_H-M   'P 1'
#
loop_
_entity.id
_entity.type
_entity.pdbx_description
1 polymer ?
#
loop_
_entity_poly.entity_id
_entity_poly.type
_entity_poly.pdbx_seq_one_letter_code
_entity_poly.pdbx_strand_id
1 'polypeptide(L)'
;MFEKLLIANRGAIACRILRTLRQLDVKGVAVYSEADIASLHIQQADEAFSLGDGPAAQTYLVVDKILAAAKGSGAKAIHPGYGFLSENAAFAEACEAAGIAFVGPTPEQLRVFGLKHTARALAKQHGVPMLEGTELLENLAAALAAGEQVGYPVMLKAPPVEAASACASAVRQRS
;
A
#
# COMPACT_ATOMS: atom_id res chain seq x y z
N MET A 1 -17.31 17.24 1.74
CA MET A 1 -15.83 17.28 1.82
C MET A 1 -15.48 17.01 3.28
N PHE A 2 -14.37 16.35 3.59
CA PHE A 2 -13.96 16.09 4.98
C PHE A 2 -13.39 17.38 5.58
N GLU A 3 -13.71 17.65 6.85
CA GLU A 3 -13.10 18.78 7.57
C GLU A 3 -11.69 18.46 8.06
N LYS A 4 -11.44 17.18 8.37
CA LYS A 4 -10.18 16.68 8.92
C LYS A 4 -9.85 15.29 8.40
N LEU A 5 -8.59 15.07 8.01
CA LEU A 5 -8.08 13.82 7.46
C LEU A 5 -6.76 13.43 8.15
N LEU A 6 -6.66 12.17 8.58
CA LEU A 6 -5.42 11.61 9.10
C LEU A 6 -4.59 10.98 7.98
N ILE A 7 -3.27 11.22 8.00
CA ILE A 7 -2.32 10.64 7.07
C ILE A 7 -1.60 9.48 7.77
N ALA A 8 -1.95 8.24 7.40
CA ALA A 8 -1.34 7.03 7.96
C ALA A 8 -0.01 6.69 7.26
N ASN A 9 0.88 7.66 7.22
CA ASN A 9 2.20 7.55 6.59
C ASN A 9 3.16 8.62 7.16
N ARG A 10 4.40 8.69 6.65
CA ARG A 10 5.43 9.62 7.11
C ARG A 10 6.24 10.21 5.95
N GLY A 11 7.16 11.11 6.26
CA GLY A 11 8.16 11.62 5.33
C GLY A 11 7.57 12.37 4.13
N ALA A 12 8.17 12.15 2.95
CA ALA A 12 7.85 12.90 1.74
C ALA A 12 6.39 12.77 1.30
N ILE A 13 5.80 11.55 1.40
CA ILE A 13 4.41 11.35 1.00
C ILE A 13 3.45 12.07 1.95
N ALA A 14 3.70 12.04 3.25
CA ALA A 14 2.88 12.78 4.20
C ALA A 14 2.93 14.29 3.93
N CYS A 15 4.12 14.87 3.71
CA CYS A 15 4.27 16.26 3.29
C CYS A 15 3.54 16.57 1.97
N ARG A 16 3.56 15.63 1.00
CA ARG A 16 2.87 15.79 -0.28
C ARG A 16 1.36 15.87 -0.11
N ILE A 17 0.80 15.02 0.76
CA ILE A 17 -0.63 14.99 1.06
C ILE A 17 -1.03 16.27 1.84
N LEU A 18 -0.28 16.65 2.87
CA LEU A 18 -0.52 17.86 3.66
C LEU A 18 -0.61 19.12 2.79
N ARG A 19 0.25 19.25 1.77
CA ARG A 19 0.16 20.38 0.83
C ARG A 19 -1.17 20.44 0.10
N THR A 20 -1.70 19.29 -0.33
CA THR A 20 -2.99 19.22 -1.01
C THR A 20 -4.14 19.50 -0.05
N LEU A 21 -4.10 18.94 1.17
CA LEU A 21 -5.12 19.20 2.19
C LEU A 21 -5.23 20.69 2.49
N ARG A 22 -4.10 21.38 2.62
CA ARG A 22 -4.06 22.83 2.84
C ARG A 22 -4.68 23.61 1.68
N GLN A 23 -4.46 23.18 0.42
CA GLN A 23 -5.09 23.80 -0.75
C GLN A 23 -6.61 23.59 -0.80
N LEU A 24 -7.10 22.49 -0.19
CA LEU A 24 -8.51 22.13 -0.10
C LEU A 24 -9.20 22.65 1.17
N ASP A 25 -8.49 23.39 2.03
CA ASP A 25 -8.95 23.84 3.35
C ASP A 25 -9.41 22.67 4.25
N VAL A 26 -8.66 21.56 4.19
CA VAL A 26 -8.89 20.36 5.01
C VAL A 26 -7.74 20.25 6.03
N LYS A 27 -8.06 20.13 7.32
CA LYS A 27 -7.06 19.95 8.36
C LYS A 27 -6.37 18.60 8.24
N GLY A 28 -5.03 18.62 8.23
CA GLY A 28 -4.18 17.44 8.14
C GLY A 28 -3.70 16.98 9.51
N VAL A 29 -4.00 15.73 9.86
CA VAL A 29 -3.48 15.08 11.06
C VAL A 29 -2.34 14.13 10.66
N ALA A 30 -1.15 14.35 11.22
CA ALA A 30 -0.01 13.46 11.05
C ALA A 30 0.09 12.44 12.20
N VAL A 31 0.73 11.31 11.92
CA VAL A 31 1.15 10.35 12.94
C VAL A 31 2.66 10.18 12.90
N TYR A 32 3.27 9.83 14.04
CA TYR A 32 4.72 9.68 14.13
C TYR A 32 5.13 8.64 15.16
N SER A 33 6.24 7.94 14.88
CA SER A 33 7.01 7.22 15.92
C SER A 33 7.94 8.21 16.61
N GLU A 34 8.43 7.90 17.80
CA GLU A 34 9.36 8.80 18.52
C GLU A 34 10.61 9.14 17.70
N ALA A 35 11.09 8.23 16.86
CA ALA A 35 12.20 8.49 15.95
C ALA A 35 11.90 9.58 14.89
N ASP A 36 10.63 9.80 14.58
CA ASP A 36 10.20 10.77 13.55
C ASP A 36 9.70 12.10 14.13
N ILE A 37 9.79 12.33 15.45
CA ILE A 37 9.21 13.49 16.13
C ILE A 37 9.69 14.84 15.56
N ALA A 38 10.91 14.94 15.07
CA ALA A 38 11.48 16.15 14.46
C ALA A 38 11.24 16.24 12.94
N SER A 39 10.51 15.29 12.35
CA SER A 39 10.32 15.20 10.90
C SER A 39 9.45 16.35 10.37
N LEU A 40 9.73 16.74 9.12
CA LEU A 40 9.07 17.86 8.45
C LEU A 40 7.55 17.71 8.36
N HIS A 41 7.04 16.48 8.14
CA HIS A 41 5.61 16.23 8.05
C HIS A 41 4.86 16.54 9.34
N ILE A 42 5.52 16.41 10.52
CA ILE A 42 4.95 16.77 11.81
C ILE A 42 4.84 18.29 11.94
N GLN A 43 5.89 19.00 11.53
CA GLN A 43 5.92 20.47 11.57
C GLN A 43 4.91 21.10 10.61
N GLN A 44 4.55 20.40 9.53
CA GLN A 44 3.60 20.86 8.51
C GLN A 44 2.15 20.49 8.78
N ALA A 45 1.89 19.56 9.70
CA ALA A 45 0.54 19.12 10.05
C ALA A 45 -0.16 20.13 10.97
N ASP A 46 -1.49 20.14 10.94
CA ASP A 46 -2.29 20.93 11.88
C ASP A 46 -2.32 20.28 13.26
N GLU A 47 -2.31 18.95 13.30
CA GLU A 47 -2.24 18.14 14.52
C GLU A 47 -1.33 16.94 14.29
N ALA A 48 -0.71 16.43 15.36
CA ALA A 48 0.15 15.25 15.28
C ALA A 48 -0.07 14.31 16.47
N PHE A 49 -0.07 13.01 16.21
CA PHE A 49 -0.29 11.96 17.22
C PHE A 49 0.87 10.97 17.26
N SER A 50 1.41 10.74 18.46
CA SER A 50 2.43 9.73 18.68
C SER A 50 1.86 8.33 18.54
N LEU A 51 2.57 7.47 17.83
CA LEU A 51 2.34 6.03 17.76
C LEU A 51 3.20 5.25 18.77
N GLY A 52 3.99 5.98 19.57
CA GLY A 52 4.96 5.44 20.51
C GLY A 52 6.32 5.16 19.86
N ASP A 53 7.18 4.52 20.65
CA ASP A 53 8.52 4.12 20.20
C ASP A 53 8.49 2.77 19.48
N GLY A 54 9.54 2.51 18.69
CA GLY A 54 9.76 1.24 18.02
C GLY A 54 9.75 1.31 16.49
N PRO A 55 10.05 0.17 15.84
CA PRO A 55 10.07 0.04 14.39
C PRO A 55 8.65 0.18 13.79
N ALA A 56 8.57 0.33 12.48
CA ALA A 56 7.28 0.50 11.77
C ALA A 56 6.27 -0.62 12.08
N ALA A 57 6.73 -1.85 12.28
CA ALA A 57 5.88 -2.99 12.66
C ALA A 57 5.16 -2.80 14.01
N GLN A 58 5.69 -1.98 14.90
CA GLN A 58 5.12 -1.67 16.22
C GLN A 58 4.45 -0.29 16.29
N THR A 59 4.51 0.48 15.21
CA THR A 59 3.99 1.85 15.12
C THR A 59 3.07 2.01 13.91
N TYR A 60 3.58 2.39 12.76
CA TYR A 60 2.83 2.70 11.54
C TYR A 60 2.03 1.53 10.94
N LEU A 61 2.43 0.28 11.21
CA LEU A 61 1.72 -0.92 10.73
C LEU A 61 0.70 -1.48 11.74
N VAL A 62 0.55 -0.84 12.90
CA VAL A 62 -0.42 -1.25 13.92
C VAL A 62 -1.74 -0.53 13.67
N VAL A 63 -2.70 -1.23 13.08
CA VAL A 63 -4.02 -0.72 12.69
C VAL A 63 -4.73 -0.01 13.84
N ASP A 64 -4.73 -0.62 15.03
CA ASP A 64 -5.42 -0.07 16.20
C ASP A 64 -4.85 1.30 16.63
N LYS A 65 -3.55 1.49 16.54
CA LYS A 65 -2.91 2.78 16.86
C LYS A 65 -3.32 3.86 15.87
N ILE A 66 -3.38 3.54 14.58
CA ILE A 66 -3.83 4.48 13.54
C ILE A 66 -5.30 4.85 13.73
N LEU A 67 -6.17 3.87 13.99
CA LEU A 67 -7.59 4.12 14.25
C LEU A 67 -7.81 4.91 15.55
N ALA A 68 -7.02 4.63 16.60
CA ALA A 68 -7.08 5.39 17.85
C ALA A 68 -6.69 6.86 17.63
N ALA A 69 -5.64 7.13 16.86
CA ALA A 69 -5.23 8.48 16.49
C ALA A 69 -6.30 9.21 15.66
N ALA A 70 -6.94 8.50 14.71
CA ALA A 70 -8.02 9.06 13.90
C ALA A 70 -9.25 9.41 14.74
N LYS A 71 -9.66 8.52 15.65
CA LYS A 71 -10.76 8.78 16.59
C LYS A 71 -10.42 9.91 17.56
N GLY A 72 -9.21 9.91 18.12
CA GLY A 72 -8.74 10.93 19.07
C GLY A 72 -8.66 12.33 18.47
N SER A 73 -8.26 12.44 17.19
CA SER A 73 -8.25 13.70 16.46
C SER A 73 -9.62 14.14 15.93
N GLY A 74 -10.59 13.24 15.89
CA GLY A 74 -11.88 13.46 15.23
C GLY A 74 -11.83 13.44 13.70
N ALA A 75 -10.75 12.89 13.10
CA ALA A 75 -10.64 12.74 11.66
C ALA A 75 -11.72 11.78 11.12
N LYS A 76 -12.35 12.18 10.03
CA LYS A 76 -13.42 11.42 9.36
C LYS A 76 -12.92 10.63 8.15
N ALA A 77 -11.66 10.81 7.78
CA ALA A 77 -11.02 10.09 6.69
C ALA A 77 -9.57 9.77 7.04
N ILE A 78 -9.05 8.68 6.47
CA ILE A 78 -7.64 8.28 6.56
C ILE A 78 -7.08 8.13 5.14
N HIS A 79 -5.95 8.78 4.86
CA HIS A 79 -5.18 8.57 3.65
C HIS A 79 -3.93 7.73 3.98
N PRO A 80 -3.79 6.53 3.44
CA PRO A 80 -2.67 5.64 3.77
C PRO A 80 -1.34 6.02 3.09
N GLY A 81 -1.35 6.92 2.12
CA GLY A 81 -0.19 7.22 1.27
C GLY A 81 0.12 6.05 0.32
N TYR A 82 1.38 5.66 0.26
CA TYR A 82 1.86 4.45 -0.42
C TYR A 82 2.75 3.62 0.53
N GLY A 83 2.89 2.31 0.26
CA GLY A 83 3.54 1.39 1.21
C GLY A 83 2.75 1.26 2.52
N PHE A 84 3.37 0.81 3.57
CA PHE A 84 2.73 0.57 4.87
C PHE A 84 1.37 -0.13 4.72
N LEU A 85 0.28 0.52 5.15
CA LEU A 85 -1.07 -0.04 5.14
C LEU A 85 -1.87 0.28 3.85
N SER A 86 -1.26 0.91 2.84
CA SER A 86 -1.98 1.37 1.65
C SER A 86 -2.61 0.25 0.81
N GLU A 87 -2.05 -0.95 0.85
CA GLU A 87 -2.54 -2.13 0.13
C GLU A 87 -3.18 -3.17 1.08
N ASN A 88 -3.41 -2.79 2.34
CA ASN A 88 -3.95 -3.69 3.35
C ASN A 88 -5.48 -3.64 3.36
N ALA A 89 -6.13 -4.67 2.81
CA ALA A 89 -7.58 -4.77 2.73
C ALA A 89 -8.25 -4.82 4.13
N ALA A 90 -7.61 -5.49 5.11
CA ALA A 90 -8.14 -5.57 6.47
C ALA A 90 -8.12 -4.20 7.17
N PHE A 91 -7.12 -3.37 6.88
CA PHE A 91 -7.09 -1.99 7.37
C PHE A 91 -8.21 -1.15 6.76
N ALA A 92 -8.46 -1.25 5.45
CA ALA A 92 -9.57 -0.55 4.81
C ALA A 92 -10.93 -0.97 5.41
N GLU A 93 -11.13 -2.28 5.65
CA GLU A 93 -12.33 -2.79 6.35
C GLU A 93 -12.44 -2.24 7.78
N ALA A 94 -11.34 -2.20 8.52
CA ALA A 94 -11.34 -1.67 9.88
C ALA A 94 -11.66 -0.16 9.91
N CYS A 95 -11.24 0.60 8.90
CA CYS A 95 -11.65 2.00 8.73
C CYS A 95 -13.18 2.11 8.50
N GLU A 96 -13.72 1.33 7.57
CA GLU A 96 -15.16 1.31 7.27
C GLU A 96 -15.99 0.92 8.52
N ALA A 97 -15.58 -0.13 9.23
CA ALA A 97 -16.21 -0.57 10.46
C ALA A 97 -16.17 0.51 11.58
N ALA A 98 -15.14 1.36 11.57
CA ALA A 98 -15.00 2.48 12.50
C ALA A 98 -15.77 3.74 12.05
N GLY A 99 -16.46 3.72 10.91
CA GLY A 99 -17.14 4.89 10.33
C GLY A 99 -16.18 5.98 9.82
N ILE A 100 -14.96 5.58 9.45
CA ILE A 100 -13.89 6.45 8.92
C ILE A 100 -13.68 6.10 7.45
N ALA A 101 -13.74 7.10 6.57
CA ALA A 101 -13.53 6.88 5.15
C ALA A 101 -12.06 6.53 4.86
N PHE A 102 -11.82 5.39 4.22
CA PHE A 102 -10.51 5.05 3.66
C PHE A 102 -10.34 5.74 2.31
N VAL A 103 -9.32 6.59 2.18
CA VAL A 103 -9.03 7.30 0.92
C VAL A 103 -8.17 6.39 0.05
N GLY A 104 -8.84 5.56 -0.73
CA GLY A 104 -8.21 4.54 -1.57
C GLY A 104 -9.24 3.61 -2.20
N PRO A 105 -8.79 2.49 -2.76
CA PRO A 105 -9.65 1.44 -3.29
C PRO A 105 -10.50 0.79 -2.20
N THR A 106 -11.60 0.16 -2.59
CA THR A 106 -12.39 -0.65 -1.66
C THR A 106 -11.61 -1.88 -1.17
N PRO A 107 -11.98 -2.47 -0.02
CA PRO A 107 -11.32 -3.69 0.46
C PRO A 107 -11.33 -4.83 -0.57
N GLU A 108 -12.42 -4.99 -1.32
CA GLU A 108 -12.53 -5.97 -2.40
C GLU A 108 -11.54 -5.67 -3.54
N GLN A 109 -11.45 -4.42 -3.98
CA GLN A 109 -10.48 -4.01 -4.99
C GLN A 109 -9.04 -4.25 -4.53
N LEU A 110 -8.73 -3.96 -3.25
CA LEU A 110 -7.41 -4.24 -2.68
C LEU A 110 -7.08 -5.73 -2.73
N ARG A 111 -8.03 -6.62 -2.45
CA ARG A 111 -7.82 -8.08 -2.55
C ARG A 111 -7.61 -8.53 -4.00
N VAL A 112 -8.43 -8.04 -4.92
CA VAL A 112 -8.37 -8.43 -6.34
C VAL A 112 -7.07 -7.95 -6.99
N PHE A 113 -6.67 -6.69 -6.77
CA PHE A 113 -5.48 -6.11 -7.39
C PHE A 113 -4.19 -6.33 -6.60
N GLY A 114 -4.27 -6.71 -5.34
CA GLY A 114 -3.10 -7.00 -4.50
C GLY A 114 -2.31 -8.23 -4.97
N LEU A 115 -2.96 -9.18 -5.63
CA LEU A 115 -2.32 -10.36 -6.20
C LEU A 115 -2.11 -10.20 -7.71
N LYS A 116 -0.85 -10.29 -8.16
CA LYS A 116 -0.47 -10.05 -9.57
C LYS A 116 -1.19 -10.96 -10.56
N HIS A 117 -1.41 -12.23 -10.20
CA HIS A 117 -2.10 -13.20 -11.08
C HIS A 117 -3.59 -12.89 -11.21
N THR A 118 -4.29 -12.53 -10.12
CA THR A 118 -5.71 -12.15 -10.17
C THR A 118 -5.92 -10.86 -10.95
N ALA A 119 -5.06 -9.86 -10.72
CA ALA A 119 -5.09 -8.60 -11.47
C ALA A 119 -4.90 -8.84 -12.98
N ARG A 120 -3.96 -9.74 -13.38
CA ARG A 120 -3.75 -10.11 -14.78
C ARG A 120 -4.94 -10.84 -15.38
N ALA A 121 -5.53 -11.78 -14.65
CA ALA A 121 -6.71 -12.51 -15.10
C ALA A 121 -7.88 -11.56 -15.37
N LEU A 122 -8.13 -10.61 -14.47
CA LEU A 122 -9.15 -9.59 -14.63
C LEU A 122 -8.86 -8.66 -15.82
N ALA A 123 -7.63 -8.21 -15.98
CA ALA A 123 -7.21 -7.38 -17.11
C ALA A 123 -7.44 -8.11 -18.45
N LYS A 124 -7.11 -9.41 -18.52
CA LYS A 124 -7.36 -10.26 -19.70
C LYS A 124 -8.86 -10.38 -20.01
N GLN A 125 -9.67 -10.62 -18.98
CA GLN A 125 -11.13 -10.72 -19.12
C GLN A 125 -11.75 -9.44 -19.71
N HIS A 126 -11.20 -8.28 -19.38
CA HIS A 126 -11.67 -6.98 -19.85
C HIS A 126 -10.93 -6.45 -21.09
N GLY A 127 -10.13 -7.28 -21.77
CA GLY A 127 -9.45 -6.90 -23.00
C GLY A 127 -8.37 -5.82 -22.84
N VAL A 128 -7.83 -5.63 -21.63
CA VAL A 128 -6.75 -4.68 -21.38
C VAL A 128 -5.48 -5.21 -22.07
N PRO A 129 -4.78 -4.42 -22.92
CA PRO A 129 -3.53 -4.83 -23.53
C PRO A 129 -2.47 -5.16 -22.48
N MET A 130 -1.87 -6.34 -22.58
CA MET A 130 -0.86 -6.83 -21.64
C MET A 130 0.30 -7.46 -22.38
N LEU A 131 1.48 -7.39 -21.80
CA LEU A 131 2.61 -8.21 -22.23
C LEU A 131 2.29 -9.69 -21.96
N GLU A 132 2.85 -10.56 -22.80
CA GLU A 132 2.76 -12.00 -22.57
C GLU A 132 3.30 -12.38 -21.19
N GLY A 133 2.74 -13.44 -20.63
CA GLY A 133 3.10 -13.94 -19.30
C GLY A 133 2.23 -15.12 -18.92
N THR A 134 2.58 -15.76 -17.82
CA THR A 134 1.97 -16.99 -17.38
C THR A 134 1.02 -16.78 -16.21
N GLU A 135 0.16 -17.76 -15.96
CA GLU A 135 -0.50 -17.97 -14.68
C GLU A 135 0.53 -18.39 -13.61
N LEU A 136 0.08 -18.64 -12.39
CA LEU A 136 0.94 -19.11 -11.31
C LEU A 136 1.52 -20.48 -11.68
N LEU A 137 2.84 -20.61 -11.60
CA LEU A 137 3.56 -21.82 -11.97
C LEU A 137 3.82 -22.67 -10.74
N GLU A 138 3.47 -23.96 -10.82
CA GLU A 138 3.48 -24.87 -9.67
C GLU A 138 4.88 -25.43 -9.33
N ASN A 139 5.77 -25.50 -10.33
CA ASN A 139 7.08 -26.12 -10.16
C ASN A 139 8.10 -25.63 -11.20
N LEU A 140 9.36 -26.05 -11.02
CA LEU A 140 10.48 -25.65 -11.88
C LEU A 140 10.30 -26.11 -13.34
N ALA A 141 9.77 -27.32 -13.58
CA ALA A 141 9.58 -27.83 -14.93
C ALA A 141 8.55 -26.98 -15.71
N ALA A 142 7.44 -26.62 -15.06
CA ALA A 142 6.46 -25.71 -15.62
C ALA A 142 7.05 -24.31 -15.88
N ALA A 143 7.93 -23.82 -14.99
CA ALA A 143 8.59 -22.52 -15.18
C ALA A 143 9.55 -22.52 -16.37
N LEU A 144 10.31 -23.58 -16.59
CA LEU A 144 11.21 -23.71 -17.74
C LEU A 144 10.43 -23.78 -19.06
N ALA A 145 9.38 -24.61 -19.13
CA ALA A 145 8.52 -24.72 -20.31
C ALA A 145 7.83 -23.40 -20.65
N ALA A 146 7.31 -22.71 -19.62
CA ALA A 146 6.71 -21.40 -19.80
C ALA A 146 7.71 -20.32 -20.24
N GLY A 147 8.93 -20.35 -19.74
CA GLY A 147 10.01 -19.47 -20.18
C GLY A 147 10.37 -19.64 -21.66
N GLU A 148 10.33 -20.87 -22.15
CA GLU A 148 10.55 -21.14 -23.58
C GLU A 148 9.39 -20.65 -24.45
N GLN A 149 8.15 -20.80 -23.96
CA GLN A 149 6.95 -20.34 -24.66
C GLN A 149 6.86 -18.82 -24.75
N VAL A 150 7.18 -18.09 -23.66
CA VAL A 150 7.15 -16.62 -23.60
C VAL A 150 8.32 -16.01 -24.37
N GLY A 151 9.46 -16.72 -24.42
CA GLY A 151 10.70 -16.24 -25.05
C GLY A 151 11.60 -15.47 -24.10
N TYR A 152 12.88 -15.84 -24.07
CA TYR A 152 13.89 -15.19 -23.23
C TYR A 152 14.35 -13.83 -23.81
N PRO A 153 14.71 -12.85 -22.95
CA PRO A 153 14.79 -12.93 -21.49
C PRO A 153 13.41 -12.82 -20.80
N VAL A 154 13.22 -13.54 -19.72
CA VAL A 154 11.97 -13.51 -18.91
C VAL A 154 12.24 -13.01 -17.51
N MET A 155 11.23 -12.40 -16.89
CA MET A 155 11.25 -11.99 -15.49
C MET A 155 10.40 -12.94 -14.66
N LEU A 156 11.01 -13.60 -13.68
CA LEU A 156 10.31 -14.38 -12.68
C LEU A 156 9.88 -13.47 -11.54
N LYS A 157 8.61 -13.58 -11.13
CA LYS A 157 8.06 -12.85 -9.98
C LYS A 157 7.51 -13.86 -8.99
N ALA A 158 8.07 -13.89 -7.79
CA ALA A 158 7.49 -14.66 -6.69
C ALA A 158 6.16 -14.05 -6.25
N PRO A 159 5.17 -14.87 -5.83
CA PRO A 159 4.02 -14.35 -5.10
C PRO A 159 4.52 -13.62 -3.85
N PRO A 160 3.84 -12.58 -3.37
CA PRO A 160 4.21 -11.91 -2.14
C PRO A 160 4.13 -12.90 -0.98
N VAL A 161 5.27 -13.29 -0.44
CA VAL A 161 5.40 -13.87 0.89
C VAL A 161 5.58 -12.68 1.81
N GLU A 162 4.80 -12.57 2.89
CA GLU A 162 4.74 -11.44 3.82
C GLU A 162 5.97 -10.52 3.80
N ALA A 163 5.83 -9.32 3.19
CA ALA A 163 6.77 -8.20 3.14
C ALA A 163 7.87 -8.15 2.05
N ALA A 164 8.02 -9.09 1.13
CA ALA A 164 8.97 -8.91 0.02
C ALA A 164 8.53 -9.63 -1.26
N SER A 165 8.28 -8.90 -2.34
CA SER A 165 8.18 -9.49 -3.67
C SER A 165 9.59 -9.64 -4.25
N ALA A 166 10.09 -10.87 -4.34
CA ALA A 166 11.34 -11.16 -5.05
C ALA A 166 11.09 -11.13 -6.57
N CYS A 167 11.93 -10.41 -7.30
CA CYS A 167 11.98 -10.46 -8.76
C CYS A 167 13.37 -10.95 -9.19
N ALA A 168 13.41 -11.90 -10.09
CA ALA A 168 14.65 -12.38 -10.71
C ALA A 168 14.51 -12.37 -12.22
N SER A 169 15.56 -11.93 -12.93
CA SER A 169 15.64 -12.05 -14.38
C SER A 169 16.34 -13.36 -14.75
N ALA A 170 15.79 -14.11 -15.70
CA ALA A 170 16.41 -15.29 -16.26
C ALA A 170 16.71 -15.08 -17.73
N VAL A 171 17.95 -15.39 -18.13
CA VAL A 171 18.42 -15.37 -19.50
C VAL A 171 18.79 -16.80 -19.87
N ARG A 172 18.44 -17.23 -21.09
CA ARG A 172 18.85 -18.55 -21.58
C ARG A 172 20.37 -18.62 -21.64
N GLN A 173 21.01 -19.49 -20.86
CA GLN A 173 22.40 -19.82 -21.08
C GLN A 173 22.49 -20.61 -22.39
N ARG A 174 23.26 -20.09 -23.36
CA ARG A 174 23.65 -20.87 -24.55
C ARG A 174 24.63 -21.92 -24.08
N SER A 175 24.26 -23.19 -24.17
CA SER A 175 25.17 -24.33 -24.10
C SER A 175 26.07 -24.35 -25.30
#